data_9069fd9ba0c2a90a3666d71e0518392a
#
_entry.id   9069fd9ba0c2a90a3666d71e0518392a
#
_cell.length_a   1.000
_cell.length_b   1.000
_cell.length_c   1.000
_cell.angle_alpha   90.00
_cell.angle_beta   90.00
_cell.angle_gamma   90.00
#
_symmetry.space_group_name_H-M   'P 1'
#
loop_
_entity.id
_entity.type
_entity.pdbx_description
1 polymer ?
#
loop_
_entity_poly.entity_id
_entity_poly.type
_entity_poly.pdbx_seq_one_letter_code
_entity_poly.pdbx_strand_id
1 'polypeptide(L)'
;MVKHPNILSLKDYFEDKKFIYLVTECCNGGDLLSFIEKHHNNKKSIPEKTTAKIIRKIAEGIKYLNFFGIVHRDIKPENILFSEENNIKTLKIIDLGVCQTLTYGEMSNEPIGTNGYISPEIYLHKKYSFETDIWSLGVILYLLITEGVLPFDHENMDYQIIGKKVLYLQQEYPDEYFRNKSKGLIDLLDKMLEKTQSKRININNLLKDSWFNIIKA
;
A
#
# COMPACT_ATOMS: atom_id res chain seq x y z
N MET A 1 -17.58 15.10 2.07
CA MET A 1 -16.17 15.40 1.72
C MET A 1 -15.28 14.59 2.65
N VAL A 2 -14.36 13.79 2.09
CA VAL A 2 -13.42 12.93 2.85
C VAL A 2 -12.44 13.84 3.60
N LYS A 3 -12.32 13.69 4.92
CA LYS A 3 -11.37 14.47 5.76
C LYS A 3 -10.58 13.53 6.65
N HIS A 4 -9.35 13.23 6.27
CA HIS A 4 -8.43 12.42 7.06
C HIS A 4 -6.99 12.91 6.87
N PRO A 5 -6.14 12.94 7.92
CA PRO A 5 -4.77 13.47 7.82
C PRO A 5 -3.91 12.72 6.81
N ASN A 6 -4.19 11.44 6.52
CA ASN A 6 -3.44 10.61 5.59
C ASN A 6 -4.15 10.36 4.25
N ILE A 7 -5.12 11.19 3.88
CA ILE A 7 -5.77 11.20 2.56
C ILE A 7 -5.70 12.60 1.99
N LEU A 8 -5.41 12.73 0.69
CA LEU A 8 -5.38 14.02 0.00
C LEU A 8 -6.72 14.73 0.14
N SER A 9 -6.70 15.98 0.59
CA SER A 9 -7.90 16.79 0.80
C SER A 9 -8.33 17.46 -0.50
N LEU A 10 -9.55 17.19 -0.95
CA LEU A 10 -10.21 17.99 -1.97
C LEU A 10 -10.63 19.32 -1.33
N LYS A 11 -10.24 20.43 -1.92
CA LYS A 11 -10.57 21.81 -1.50
C LYS A 11 -11.80 22.32 -2.22
N ASP A 12 -11.84 22.10 -3.54
CA ASP A 12 -12.91 22.54 -4.39
C ASP A 12 -12.98 21.69 -5.66
N TYR A 13 -14.05 21.79 -6.40
CA TYR A 13 -14.15 21.22 -7.74
C TYR A 13 -15.04 22.09 -8.61
N PHE A 14 -14.77 22.10 -9.91
CA PHE A 14 -15.61 22.74 -10.92
C PHE A 14 -15.55 21.96 -12.23
N GLU A 15 -16.52 22.17 -13.08
CA GLU A 15 -16.61 21.47 -14.35
C GLU A 15 -16.93 22.45 -15.50
N ASP A 16 -16.47 22.10 -16.68
CA ASP A 16 -16.89 22.71 -17.94
C ASP A 16 -17.47 21.63 -18.86
N LYS A 17 -17.70 21.97 -20.14
CA LYS A 17 -18.27 21.03 -21.12
C LYS A 17 -17.39 19.82 -21.46
N LYS A 18 -16.11 19.82 -21.07
CA LYS A 18 -15.12 18.82 -21.48
C LYS A 18 -14.42 18.16 -20.28
N PHE A 19 -14.24 18.89 -19.16
CA PHE A 19 -13.38 18.49 -18.07
C PHE A 19 -14.03 18.74 -16.71
N ILE A 20 -13.66 17.88 -15.75
CA ILE A 20 -13.87 18.11 -14.32
C ILE A 20 -12.50 18.51 -13.75
N TYR A 21 -12.46 19.60 -13.00
CA TYR A 21 -11.27 20.14 -12.36
C TYR A 21 -11.36 19.91 -10.85
N LEU A 22 -10.36 19.23 -10.29
CA LEU A 22 -10.29 18.97 -8.86
C LEU A 22 -9.19 19.86 -8.25
N VAL A 23 -9.56 20.71 -7.31
CA VAL A 23 -8.63 21.55 -6.56
C VAL A 23 -8.31 20.83 -5.24
N THR A 24 -7.06 20.43 -5.09
CA THR A 24 -6.61 19.69 -3.89
C THR A 24 -5.59 20.51 -3.08
N GLU A 25 -5.28 20.04 -1.88
CA GLU A 25 -4.07 20.52 -1.21
C GLU A 25 -2.82 20.16 -2.01
N CYS A 26 -1.75 20.95 -1.86
CA CYS A 26 -0.49 20.71 -2.53
C CYS A 26 0.43 19.83 -1.67
N CYS A 27 1.06 18.83 -2.30
CA CYS A 27 2.04 17.95 -1.67
C CYS A 27 3.39 18.09 -2.40
N ASN A 28 4.32 18.86 -1.80
CA ASN A 28 5.61 19.19 -2.41
C ASN A 28 6.78 18.34 -1.91
N GLY A 29 6.51 17.36 -1.04
CA GLY A 29 7.54 16.55 -0.39
C GLY A 29 8.00 15.33 -1.19
N GLY A 30 7.50 15.16 -2.44
CA GLY A 30 7.75 13.97 -3.26
C GLY A 30 6.86 12.79 -2.88
N ASP A 31 7.07 11.66 -3.56
CA ASP A 31 6.34 10.41 -3.35
C ASP A 31 7.17 9.38 -2.56
N LEU A 32 6.52 8.30 -2.15
CA LEU A 32 7.17 7.24 -1.39
C LEU A 32 8.15 6.43 -2.25
N LEU A 33 7.96 6.34 -3.57
CA LEU A 33 8.91 5.68 -4.46
C LEU A 33 10.24 6.44 -4.48
N SER A 34 10.20 7.74 -4.74
CA SER A 34 11.37 8.62 -4.70
C SER A 34 12.08 8.59 -3.33
N PHE A 35 11.30 8.46 -2.24
CA PHE A 35 11.86 8.30 -0.89
C PHE A 35 12.64 6.98 -0.75
N ILE A 36 12.12 5.86 -1.26
CA ILE A 36 12.77 4.54 -1.26
C ILE A 36 14.05 4.60 -2.10
N GLU A 37 13.96 5.10 -3.34
CA GLU A 37 15.09 5.22 -4.27
C GLU A 37 16.22 6.08 -3.70
N LYS A 38 15.90 7.19 -3.04
CA LYS A 38 16.87 8.05 -2.38
C LYS A 38 17.65 7.31 -1.28
N HIS A 39 16.99 6.42 -0.53
CA HIS A 39 17.66 5.60 0.48
C HIS A 39 18.55 4.53 -0.16
N HIS A 40 18.03 3.82 -1.16
CA HIS A 40 18.79 2.84 -1.94
C HIS A 40 20.07 3.45 -2.55
N ASN A 41 19.93 4.56 -3.28
CA ASN A 41 21.07 5.25 -3.93
C ASN A 41 22.12 5.74 -2.93
N ASN A 42 21.72 6.10 -1.73
CA ASN A 42 22.63 6.51 -0.66
C ASN A 42 23.18 5.34 0.17
N LYS A 43 22.84 4.08 -0.17
CA LYS A 43 23.20 2.86 0.58
C LYS A 43 22.82 2.95 2.06
N LYS A 44 21.68 3.55 2.36
CA LYS A 44 21.17 3.73 3.73
C LYS A 44 19.86 2.96 3.88
N SER A 45 19.89 1.92 4.68
CA SER A 45 18.66 1.17 4.98
C SER A 45 17.64 2.05 5.71
N ILE A 46 16.37 1.86 5.34
CA ILE A 46 15.26 2.52 6.05
C ILE A 46 15.08 1.81 7.39
N PRO A 47 15.22 2.54 8.53
CA PRO A 47 15.05 1.92 9.85
C PRO A 47 13.65 1.30 10.00
N GLU A 48 13.57 0.10 10.60
CA GLU A 48 12.29 -0.61 10.81
C GLU A 48 11.24 0.24 11.54
N LYS A 49 11.67 1.05 12.53
CA LYS A 49 10.80 2.02 13.22
C LYS A 49 10.22 3.08 12.26
N THR A 50 11.00 3.53 11.27
CA THR A 50 10.55 4.47 10.24
C THR A 50 9.55 3.81 9.30
N THR A 51 9.84 2.58 8.86
CA THR A 51 8.94 1.75 8.06
C THR A 51 7.61 1.54 8.78
N ALA A 52 7.64 1.19 10.08
CA ALA A 52 6.43 1.01 10.88
C ALA A 52 5.55 2.29 10.93
N LYS A 53 6.17 3.48 11.05
CA LYS A 53 5.44 4.74 11.02
C LYS A 53 4.77 5.00 9.68
N ILE A 54 5.45 4.72 8.56
CA ILE A 54 4.92 4.87 7.20
C ILE A 54 3.73 3.95 7.01
N ILE A 55 3.92 2.64 7.24
CA ILE A 55 2.88 1.62 7.07
C ILE A 55 1.65 1.91 7.93
N ARG A 56 1.85 2.32 9.19
CA ARG A 56 0.75 2.68 10.07
C ARG A 56 -0.09 3.82 9.52
N LYS A 57 0.53 4.88 8.97
CA LYS A 57 -0.19 6.02 8.41
C LYS A 57 -0.98 5.66 7.16
N ILE A 58 -0.41 4.86 6.27
CA ILE A 58 -1.13 4.35 5.10
C ILE A 58 -2.32 3.49 5.57
N ALA A 59 -2.10 2.58 6.52
CA ALA A 59 -3.15 1.74 7.08
C ALA A 59 -4.27 2.55 7.76
N GLU A 60 -3.96 3.65 8.46
CA GLU A 60 -4.94 4.58 9.03
C GLU A 60 -5.79 5.25 7.93
N GLY A 61 -5.18 5.64 6.81
CA GLY A 61 -5.88 6.15 5.63
C GLY A 61 -6.79 5.10 4.98
N ILE A 62 -6.28 3.88 4.74
CA ILE A 62 -7.07 2.76 4.20
C ILE A 62 -8.24 2.44 5.12
N LYS A 63 -8.04 2.39 6.44
CA LYS A 63 -9.12 2.17 7.41
C LYS A 63 -10.22 3.22 7.28
N TYR A 64 -9.85 4.48 7.09
CA TYR A 64 -10.81 5.55 6.90
C TYR A 64 -11.61 5.38 5.60
N LEU A 65 -10.97 5.03 4.48
CA LEU A 65 -11.67 4.72 3.23
C LEU A 65 -12.63 3.55 3.42
N ASN A 66 -12.19 2.46 4.05
CA ASN A 66 -13.00 1.27 4.31
C ASN A 66 -14.23 1.58 5.19
N PHE A 67 -14.12 2.53 6.12
CA PHE A 67 -15.28 2.99 6.94
C PHE A 67 -16.41 3.58 6.07
N PHE A 68 -16.06 4.19 4.92
CA PHE A 68 -17.03 4.69 3.93
C PHE A 68 -17.33 3.68 2.82
N GLY A 69 -16.93 2.42 2.98
CA GLY A 69 -17.13 1.40 1.96
C GLY A 69 -16.24 1.55 0.73
N ILE A 70 -15.18 2.36 0.78
CA ILE A 70 -14.31 2.64 -0.36
C ILE A 70 -13.12 1.69 -0.34
N VAL A 71 -12.90 0.98 -1.46
CA VAL A 71 -11.68 0.23 -1.78
C VAL A 71 -10.85 1.07 -2.75
N HIS A 72 -9.56 1.24 -2.46
CA HIS A 72 -8.68 2.11 -3.26
C HIS A 72 -8.27 1.47 -4.58
N ARG A 73 -7.90 0.19 -4.56
CA ARG A 73 -7.54 -0.68 -5.70
C ARG A 73 -6.21 -0.38 -6.40
N ASP A 74 -5.54 0.73 -6.07
CA ASP A 74 -4.21 1.08 -6.63
C ASP A 74 -3.28 1.67 -5.56
N ILE A 75 -3.17 0.98 -4.41
CA ILE A 75 -2.21 1.32 -3.36
C ILE A 75 -0.81 0.93 -3.82
N LYS A 76 0.04 1.95 -4.06
CA LYS A 76 1.44 1.81 -4.49
C LYS A 76 2.26 3.03 -4.04
N PRO A 77 3.60 2.96 -4.03
CA PRO A 77 4.44 4.06 -3.55
C PRO A 77 4.22 5.38 -4.27
N GLU A 78 3.92 5.37 -5.58
CA GLU A 78 3.68 6.56 -6.40
C GLU A 78 2.39 7.28 -5.97
N ASN A 79 1.42 6.56 -5.39
CA ASN A 79 0.17 7.11 -4.89
C ASN A 79 0.22 7.49 -3.40
N ILE A 80 1.44 7.58 -2.83
CA ILE A 80 1.69 8.00 -1.45
C ILE A 80 2.62 9.21 -1.48
N LEU A 81 2.06 10.40 -1.24
CA LEU A 81 2.82 11.65 -1.25
C LEU A 81 3.13 12.15 0.15
N PHE A 82 4.17 12.96 0.25
CA PHE A 82 4.47 13.77 1.42
C PHE A 82 4.10 15.24 1.12
N SER A 83 3.36 15.90 2.04
CA SER A 83 3.11 17.35 1.89
C SER A 83 4.37 18.16 2.11
N GLU A 84 5.28 17.66 2.95
CA GLU A 84 6.58 18.28 3.28
C GLU A 84 7.71 17.26 3.10
N GLU A 85 8.81 17.68 2.50
CA GLU A 85 9.96 16.82 2.27
C GLU A 85 10.49 16.18 3.57
N ASN A 86 10.76 14.87 3.52
CA ASN A 86 11.28 14.06 4.64
C ASN A 86 10.41 14.07 5.92
N ASN A 87 9.17 14.55 5.85
CA ASN A 87 8.25 14.56 6.99
C ASN A 87 7.18 13.47 6.87
N ILE A 88 7.45 12.31 7.46
CA ILE A 88 6.50 11.16 7.48
C ILE A 88 5.14 11.53 8.09
N LYS A 89 5.07 12.55 8.95
CA LYS A 89 3.79 12.96 9.56
C LYS A 89 2.81 13.52 8.55
N THR A 90 3.30 14.01 7.40
CA THR A 90 2.51 14.66 6.35
C THR A 90 2.13 13.73 5.20
N LEU A 91 2.34 12.42 5.36
CA LEU A 91 2.04 11.39 4.36
C LEU A 91 0.55 11.34 4.03
N LYS A 92 0.25 11.26 2.73
CA LYS A 92 -1.10 11.24 2.17
C LYS A 92 -1.26 10.20 1.05
N ILE A 93 -2.34 9.45 1.11
CA ILE A 93 -2.82 8.62 0.00
C ILE A 93 -3.49 9.57 -1.01
N ILE A 94 -3.15 9.40 -2.29
CA ILE A 94 -3.69 10.18 -3.39
C ILE A 94 -4.36 9.25 -4.41
N ASP A 95 -4.95 9.84 -5.44
CA ASP A 95 -5.51 9.17 -6.62
C ASP A 95 -6.63 8.16 -6.30
N LEU A 96 -7.82 8.70 -6.10
CA LEU A 96 -9.05 7.92 -5.97
C LEU A 96 -9.73 7.64 -7.32
N GLY A 97 -9.01 7.81 -8.45
CA GLY A 97 -9.56 7.71 -9.81
C GLY A 97 -10.06 6.32 -10.18
N VAL A 98 -9.53 5.28 -9.55
CA VAL A 98 -9.94 3.89 -9.77
C VAL A 98 -10.61 3.26 -8.55
N CYS A 99 -10.92 4.04 -7.51
CA CYS A 99 -11.57 3.52 -6.31
C CYS A 99 -13.00 3.04 -6.60
N GLN A 100 -13.50 2.15 -5.76
CA GLN A 100 -14.87 1.65 -5.85
C GLN A 100 -15.53 1.70 -4.48
N THR A 101 -16.79 2.13 -4.45
CA THR A 101 -17.63 2.01 -3.26
C THR A 101 -18.30 0.64 -3.26
N LEU A 102 -18.14 -0.12 -2.17
CA LEU A 102 -18.78 -1.40 -1.92
C LEU A 102 -19.72 -1.27 -0.75
N THR A 103 -20.96 -1.73 -0.92
CA THR A 103 -21.92 -1.88 0.18
C THR A 103 -21.58 -3.13 1.01
N TYR A 104 -22.22 -3.27 2.17
CA TYR A 104 -21.98 -4.42 3.06
C TYR A 104 -22.22 -5.77 2.34
N GLY A 105 -21.21 -6.62 2.29
CA GLY A 105 -21.24 -7.92 1.61
C GLY A 105 -21.05 -7.87 0.09
N GLU A 106 -20.91 -6.68 -0.50
CA GLU A 106 -20.60 -6.51 -1.91
C GLU A 106 -19.12 -6.79 -2.19
N MET A 107 -18.83 -7.28 -3.38
CA MET A 107 -17.47 -7.56 -3.86
C MET A 107 -17.33 -7.09 -5.30
N SER A 108 -16.14 -6.58 -5.65
CA SER A 108 -15.76 -6.25 -7.03
C SER A 108 -15.24 -7.47 -7.79
N ASN A 109 -15.33 -7.43 -9.11
CA ASN A 109 -14.70 -8.39 -10.03
C ASN A 109 -13.94 -7.70 -11.17
N GLU A 110 -13.76 -6.39 -11.10
CA GLU A 110 -13.02 -5.63 -12.10
C GLU A 110 -11.51 -5.87 -11.98
N PRO A 111 -10.80 -6.25 -13.05
CA PRO A 111 -9.35 -6.49 -13.02
C PRO A 111 -8.60 -5.15 -13.06
N ILE A 112 -8.48 -4.49 -11.92
CA ILE A 112 -7.84 -3.18 -11.77
C ILE A 112 -6.65 -3.29 -10.82
N GLY A 113 -5.64 -2.43 -11.03
CA GLY A 113 -4.46 -2.28 -10.21
C GLY A 113 -3.17 -2.22 -11.01
N THR A 114 -2.08 -1.89 -10.34
CA THR A 114 -0.74 -1.82 -10.93
C THR A 114 -0.02 -3.15 -10.76
N ASN A 115 0.57 -3.67 -11.86
CA ASN A 115 1.32 -4.93 -11.84
C ASN A 115 2.43 -4.90 -10.77
N GLY A 116 2.63 -6.02 -10.08
CA GLY A 116 3.51 -6.12 -8.91
C GLY A 116 2.82 -5.83 -7.57
N TYR A 117 1.70 -5.07 -7.55
CA TYR A 117 0.92 -4.75 -6.35
C TYR A 117 -0.44 -5.46 -6.32
N ILE A 118 -0.84 -6.09 -7.43
CA ILE A 118 -2.12 -6.78 -7.60
C ILE A 118 -2.17 -8.03 -6.72
N SER A 119 -3.28 -8.20 -6.01
CA SER A 119 -3.52 -9.36 -5.14
C SER A 119 -3.87 -10.65 -5.92
N PRO A 120 -3.65 -11.85 -5.32
CA PRO A 120 -3.90 -13.14 -5.97
C PRO A 120 -5.32 -13.29 -6.51
N GLU A 121 -6.33 -12.82 -5.80
CA GLU A 121 -7.73 -12.90 -6.19
C GLU A 121 -8.03 -12.14 -7.48
N ILE A 122 -7.34 -11.03 -7.75
CA ILE A 122 -7.50 -10.25 -8.99
C ILE A 122 -6.87 -11.00 -10.17
N TYR A 123 -5.66 -11.58 -10.01
CA TYR A 123 -5.06 -12.44 -11.05
C TYR A 123 -5.92 -13.68 -11.37
N LEU A 124 -6.67 -14.17 -10.39
CA LEU A 124 -7.60 -15.30 -10.57
C LEU A 124 -8.97 -14.88 -11.13
N HIS A 125 -9.18 -13.59 -11.44
CA HIS A 125 -10.48 -13.03 -11.84
C HIS A 125 -11.61 -13.39 -10.85
N LYS A 126 -11.27 -13.49 -9.55
CA LYS A 126 -12.22 -13.75 -8.47
C LYS A 126 -12.76 -12.44 -7.93
N LYS A 127 -13.88 -12.55 -7.26
CA LYS A 127 -14.43 -11.42 -6.50
C LYS A 127 -13.50 -11.04 -5.35
N TYR A 128 -13.31 -9.74 -5.14
CA TYR A 128 -12.45 -9.18 -4.09
C TYR A 128 -13.13 -8.03 -3.33
N SER A 129 -12.59 -7.68 -2.19
CA SER A 129 -13.07 -6.64 -1.31
C SER A 129 -11.90 -5.83 -0.72
N PHE A 130 -12.06 -5.28 0.46
CA PHE A 130 -11.11 -4.39 1.16
C PHE A 130 -9.71 -5.01 1.39
N GLU A 131 -9.61 -6.33 1.45
CA GLU A 131 -8.37 -7.06 1.72
C GLU A 131 -7.36 -6.95 0.57
N THR A 132 -7.79 -6.54 -0.64
CA THR A 132 -6.88 -6.29 -1.76
C THR A 132 -5.92 -5.13 -1.46
N ASP A 133 -6.40 -4.05 -0.81
CA ASP A 133 -5.56 -2.92 -0.40
C ASP A 133 -4.53 -3.33 0.68
N ILE A 134 -4.87 -4.33 1.52
CA ILE A 134 -3.93 -4.87 2.52
C ILE A 134 -2.79 -5.65 1.87
N TRP A 135 -3.08 -6.41 0.81
CA TRP A 135 -2.05 -7.07 0.02
C TRP A 135 -1.08 -6.04 -0.57
N SER A 136 -1.60 -5.01 -1.26
CA SER A 136 -0.80 -3.95 -1.86
C SER A 136 0.04 -3.19 -0.81
N LEU A 137 -0.51 -2.96 0.39
CA LEU A 137 0.23 -2.39 1.52
C LEU A 137 1.33 -3.34 2.03
N GLY A 138 1.11 -4.66 1.99
CA GLY A 138 2.12 -5.68 2.29
C GLY A 138 3.29 -5.63 1.30
N VAL A 139 3.00 -5.43 0.01
CA VAL A 139 4.03 -5.23 -1.01
C VAL A 139 4.84 -3.95 -0.72
N ILE A 140 4.19 -2.85 -0.34
CA ILE A 140 4.89 -1.61 0.06
C ILE A 140 5.76 -1.84 1.31
N LEU A 141 5.28 -2.60 2.29
CA LEU A 141 6.08 -2.95 3.46
C LEU A 141 7.35 -3.72 3.06
N TYR A 142 7.21 -4.70 2.18
CA TYR A 142 8.34 -5.46 1.64
C TYR A 142 9.35 -4.55 0.92
N LEU A 143 8.87 -3.69 0.01
CA LEU A 143 9.69 -2.70 -0.71
C LEU A 143 10.49 -1.76 0.21
N LEU A 144 9.89 -1.30 1.30
CA LEU A 144 10.54 -0.43 2.29
C LEU A 144 11.69 -1.14 3.01
N ILE A 145 11.58 -2.45 3.22
CA ILE A 145 12.61 -3.26 3.87
C ILE A 145 13.72 -3.65 2.90
N THR A 146 13.38 -3.94 1.65
CA THR A 146 14.30 -4.39 0.60
C THR A 146 14.84 -3.25 -0.25
N GLU A 147 14.48 -2.00 0.07
CA GLU A 147 14.95 -0.80 -0.62
C GLU A 147 14.61 -0.80 -2.12
N GLY A 148 13.43 -1.33 -2.46
CA GLY A 148 12.88 -1.26 -3.83
C GLY A 148 12.72 -2.59 -4.55
N VAL A 149 13.06 -3.74 -3.93
CA VAL A 149 12.81 -5.07 -4.52
C VAL A 149 11.39 -5.53 -4.23
N LEU A 150 10.65 -5.96 -5.26
CA LEU A 150 9.31 -6.52 -5.12
C LEU A 150 9.35 -7.98 -4.60
N PRO A 151 8.36 -8.42 -3.80
CA PRO A 151 8.33 -9.80 -3.27
C PRO A 151 8.14 -10.87 -4.36
N PHE A 152 7.60 -10.47 -5.53
CA PHE A 152 7.31 -11.34 -6.68
C PHE A 152 7.80 -10.68 -7.97
N ASP A 153 9.08 -10.30 -8.00
CA ASP A 153 9.68 -9.55 -9.09
C ASP A 153 9.92 -10.38 -10.36
N HIS A 154 9.97 -9.68 -11.52
CA HIS A 154 10.43 -10.21 -12.80
C HIS A 154 11.03 -9.07 -13.62
N GLU A 155 12.18 -9.34 -14.28
CA GLU A 155 13.02 -8.37 -15.00
C GLU A 155 12.22 -7.46 -15.97
N ASN A 156 11.24 -8.02 -16.67
CA ASN A 156 10.42 -7.29 -17.65
C ASN A 156 9.05 -6.88 -17.13
N MET A 157 8.77 -7.03 -15.83
CA MET A 157 7.45 -6.77 -15.24
C MET A 157 6.29 -7.46 -16.00
N ASP A 158 6.54 -8.66 -16.54
CA ASP A 158 5.55 -9.41 -17.31
C ASP A 158 4.37 -9.83 -16.41
N TYR A 159 3.17 -9.39 -16.80
CA TYR A 159 1.95 -9.61 -16.03
C TYR A 159 1.66 -11.09 -15.76
N GLN A 160 1.87 -11.96 -16.77
CA GLN A 160 1.57 -13.40 -16.64
C GLN A 160 2.59 -14.09 -15.74
N ILE A 161 3.87 -13.71 -15.83
CA ILE A 161 4.94 -14.29 -15.03
C ILE A 161 4.79 -13.85 -13.58
N ILE A 162 4.60 -12.55 -13.33
CA ILE A 162 4.36 -12.02 -11.99
C ILE A 162 3.09 -12.66 -11.40
N GLY A 163 2.00 -12.73 -12.17
CA GLY A 163 0.77 -13.39 -11.74
C GLY A 163 0.99 -14.85 -11.31
N LYS A 164 1.78 -15.63 -12.06
CA LYS A 164 2.14 -17.01 -11.65
C LYS A 164 2.93 -17.02 -10.35
N LYS A 165 3.92 -16.13 -10.18
CA LYS A 165 4.68 -16.01 -8.93
C LYS A 165 3.78 -15.65 -7.76
N VAL A 166 2.92 -14.64 -7.93
CA VAL A 166 1.94 -14.22 -6.92
C VAL A 166 1.01 -15.37 -6.52
N LEU A 167 0.60 -16.22 -7.46
CA LEU A 167 -0.34 -17.31 -7.19
C LEU A 167 0.32 -18.53 -6.54
N TYR A 168 1.52 -18.89 -6.96
CA TYR A 168 2.09 -20.22 -6.66
C TYR A 168 3.37 -20.19 -5.82
N LEU A 169 4.09 -19.06 -5.74
CA LEU A 169 5.30 -18.96 -4.93
C LEU A 169 5.02 -18.24 -3.61
N GLN A 170 5.72 -18.62 -2.55
CA GLN A 170 5.79 -17.82 -1.33
C GLN A 170 6.79 -16.68 -1.52
N GLN A 171 6.60 -15.58 -0.80
CA GLN A 171 7.59 -14.52 -0.73
C GLN A 171 8.85 -15.02 -0.02
N GLU A 172 10.00 -14.62 -0.51
CA GLU A 172 11.30 -14.92 0.09
C GLU A 172 11.70 -13.81 1.07
N TYR A 173 12.54 -14.15 2.03
CA TYR A 173 13.11 -13.20 2.99
C TYR A 173 14.64 -13.26 2.93
N PRO A 174 15.30 -12.66 1.89
CA PRO A 174 16.75 -12.72 1.73
C PRO A 174 17.49 -12.16 2.95
N ASP A 175 18.50 -12.89 3.41
CA ASP A 175 19.30 -12.55 4.58
C ASP A 175 19.89 -11.14 4.52
N GLU A 176 20.26 -10.66 3.33
CA GLU A 176 20.84 -9.33 3.17
C GLU A 176 19.90 -8.20 3.66
N TYR A 177 18.57 -8.39 3.54
CA TYR A 177 17.58 -7.41 3.96
C TYR A 177 16.94 -7.76 5.32
N PHE A 178 16.73 -9.05 5.61
CA PHE A 178 15.89 -9.49 6.72
C PHE A 178 16.65 -10.00 7.94
N ARG A 179 17.98 -10.31 7.85
CA ARG A 179 18.77 -10.89 8.93
C ARG A 179 18.70 -10.15 10.27
N ASN A 180 18.59 -8.80 10.22
CA ASN A 180 18.56 -7.95 11.40
C ASN A 180 17.17 -7.36 11.67
N LYS A 181 16.13 -7.88 11.04
CA LYS A 181 14.76 -7.40 11.26
C LYS A 181 14.06 -8.20 12.34
N SER A 182 13.05 -7.59 12.96
CA SER A 182 12.30 -8.26 14.02
C SER A 182 11.47 -9.42 13.48
N LYS A 183 11.29 -10.47 14.27
CA LYS A 183 10.36 -11.56 13.94
C LYS A 183 8.94 -11.03 13.72
N GLY A 184 8.52 -10.01 14.48
CA GLY A 184 7.20 -9.39 14.34
C GLY A 184 6.96 -8.79 12.95
N LEU A 185 8.00 -8.26 12.29
CA LEU A 185 7.93 -7.79 10.91
C LEU A 185 7.61 -8.93 9.94
N ILE A 186 8.34 -10.04 10.03
CA ILE A 186 8.16 -11.20 9.14
C ILE A 186 6.77 -11.80 9.36
N ASP A 187 6.36 -12.01 10.62
CA ASP A 187 5.04 -12.52 10.97
C ASP A 187 3.91 -11.61 10.43
N LEU A 188 4.13 -10.28 10.39
CA LEU A 188 3.15 -9.33 9.83
C LEU A 188 3.12 -9.39 8.31
N LEU A 189 4.27 -9.46 7.64
CA LEU A 189 4.35 -9.63 6.19
C LEU A 189 3.61 -10.89 5.74
N ASP A 190 3.80 -12.02 6.42
CA ASP A 190 3.08 -13.27 6.12
C ASP A 190 1.56 -13.11 6.22
N LYS A 191 1.08 -12.38 7.23
CA LYS A 191 -0.36 -12.09 7.39
C LYS A 191 -0.91 -11.15 6.31
N MET A 192 -0.12 -10.16 5.86
CA MET A 192 -0.53 -9.21 4.83
C MET A 192 -0.46 -9.81 3.42
N LEU A 193 0.55 -10.65 3.15
CA LEU A 193 0.76 -11.36 1.89
C LEU A 193 0.15 -12.78 1.88
N GLU A 194 -0.83 -13.04 2.76
CA GLU A 194 -1.62 -14.27 2.73
C GLU A 194 -2.43 -14.34 1.43
N LYS A 195 -2.24 -15.42 0.67
CA LYS A 195 -2.84 -15.57 -0.67
C LYS A 195 -4.34 -15.80 -0.64
N THR A 196 -4.83 -16.43 0.42
CA THR A 196 -6.26 -16.64 0.62
C THR A 196 -6.89 -15.39 1.21
N GLN A 197 -7.64 -14.62 0.42
CA GLN A 197 -8.26 -13.36 0.84
C GLN A 197 -8.96 -13.45 2.20
N SER A 198 -9.76 -14.50 2.44
CA SER A 198 -10.51 -14.68 3.70
C SER A 198 -9.65 -14.98 4.93
N LYS A 199 -8.36 -15.36 4.75
CA LYS A 199 -7.39 -15.58 5.82
C LYS A 199 -6.46 -14.38 6.00
N ARG A 200 -6.41 -13.48 5.00
CA ARG A 200 -5.58 -12.29 5.06
C ARG A 200 -6.00 -11.39 6.22
N ILE A 201 -5.04 -10.81 6.91
CA ILE A 201 -5.31 -9.88 8.02
C ILE A 201 -6.19 -8.72 7.54
N ASN A 202 -7.24 -8.39 8.28
CA ASN A 202 -8.05 -7.21 8.00
C ASN A 202 -7.43 -5.94 8.61
N ILE A 203 -7.88 -4.77 8.15
CA ILE A 203 -7.31 -3.48 8.54
C ILE A 203 -7.38 -3.21 10.05
N ASN A 204 -8.41 -3.68 10.75
CA ASN A 204 -8.55 -3.45 12.19
C ASN A 204 -7.55 -4.28 12.99
N ASN A 205 -7.31 -5.52 12.58
CA ASN A 205 -6.33 -6.40 13.21
C ASN A 205 -4.90 -5.97 12.84
N LEU A 206 -4.66 -5.53 11.60
CA LEU A 206 -3.40 -4.95 11.16
C LEU A 206 -2.96 -3.80 12.08
N LEU A 207 -3.82 -2.81 12.31
CA LEU A 207 -3.51 -1.64 13.15
C LEU A 207 -3.30 -1.98 14.64
N LYS A 208 -3.73 -3.17 15.09
CA LYS A 208 -3.52 -3.70 16.45
C LYS A 208 -2.33 -4.64 16.56
N ASP A 209 -1.67 -4.96 15.43
CA ASP A 209 -0.54 -5.90 15.45
C ASP A 209 0.59 -5.38 16.36
N SER A 210 1.17 -6.30 17.11
CA SER A 210 2.21 -6.00 18.10
C SER A 210 3.50 -5.44 17.48
N TRP A 211 3.75 -5.67 16.19
CA TRP A 211 4.89 -5.09 15.50
C TRP A 211 4.92 -3.55 15.60
N PHE A 212 3.76 -2.90 15.58
CA PHE A 212 3.69 -1.45 15.72
C PHE A 212 4.13 -0.91 17.10
N ASN A 213 4.36 -1.76 18.12
CA ASN A 213 4.91 -1.32 19.40
C ASN A 213 6.33 -0.75 19.27
N ILE A 214 7.07 -1.12 18.21
CA ILE A 214 8.38 -0.51 17.87
C ILE A 214 8.30 1.01 17.72
N ILE A 215 7.13 1.57 17.38
CA ILE A 215 6.95 3.02 17.25
C ILE A 215 7.04 3.70 18.61
N LYS A 216 6.60 3.02 19.69
CA LYS A 216 6.55 3.55 21.07
C LYS A 216 7.89 3.39 21.79
N ALA A 217 8.68 2.37 21.44
CA ALA A 217 10.02 2.15 21.95
C ALA A 217 11.00 3.19 21.35
#